data_33a63706a1e7d3e9a3a3648539d59613
#
_entry.id   33a63706a1e7d3e9a3a3648539d59613
#
_cell.length_a   1.000
_cell.length_b   1.000
_cell.length_c   1.000
_cell.angle_alpha   90.00
_cell.angle_beta   90.00
_cell.angle_gamma   90.00
#
_symmetry.space_group_name_H-M   'P 1'
#
loop_
_entity.id
_entity.type
_entity.pdbx_description
1 polymer ?
#
loop_
_entity_poly.entity_id
_entity_poly.type
_entity_poly.pdbx_seq_one_letter_code
_entity_poly.pdbx_strand_id
1 'polypeptide(L)'
;DMVSRGLGDVYKRQIVRTAECLGINGIIISKSGSSPINGETIKSSSGAIFNIPIFKVDHIKDAIFLLKANEIKIVSADEKGENSIYDYKFDRKTSIVMGSEGKGISKSILSLSDNIIMIPMKGKVESLNVSVATGIFISELAKEL
;
A
#
# COMPACT_ATOMS: atom_id res chain seq x y z
N ASP A 1 2.18 -5.92 4.88
CA ASP A 1 2.67 -4.55 4.94
C ASP A 1 2.32 -3.80 3.68
N MET A 2 2.08 -2.52 3.84
CA MET A 2 1.70 -1.65 2.74
C MET A 2 2.65 -0.47 2.64
N VAL A 3 2.98 -0.08 1.40
CA VAL A 3 3.85 1.06 1.14
C VAL A 3 3.06 2.12 0.38
N SER A 4 3.08 3.35 0.85
CA SER A 4 2.43 4.45 0.15
C SER A 4 3.30 5.71 0.18
N ARG A 5 3.11 6.56 -0.82
CA ARG A 5 3.90 7.78 -0.99
C ARG A 5 3.03 8.90 -1.55
N GLY A 6 3.26 10.11 -1.04
CA GLY A 6 2.63 11.31 -1.59
C GLY A 6 1.15 11.46 -1.34
N LEU A 7 0.62 10.80 -0.32
CA LEU A 7 -0.78 10.91 0.05
C LEU A 7 -1.02 12.12 0.95
N GLY A 8 -2.15 12.78 0.78
CA GLY A 8 -2.61 13.80 1.71
C GLY A 8 -3.08 13.17 3.02
N ASP A 9 -3.25 13.99 4.05
CA ASP A 9 -3.61 13.51 5.39
C ASP A 9 -4.90 12.72 5.44
N VAL A 10 -5.91 13.12 4.68
CA VAL A 10 -7.20 12.42 4.63
C VAL A 10 -7.03 11.00 4.12
N TYR A 11 -6.31 10.83 3.02
CA TYR A 11 -6.07 9.51 2.43
C TYR A 11 -5.22 8.62 3.35
N LYS A 12 -4.22 9.20 4.01
CA LYS A 12 -3.40 8.45 4.97
C LYS A 12 -4.23 7.90 6.12
N ARG A 13 -5.13 8.71 6.66
CA ARG A 13 -6.01 8.28 7.74
C ARG A 13 -6.92 7.15 7.33
N GLN A 14 -7.51 7.26 6.13
CA GLN A 14 -8.37 6.21 5.59
C GLN A 14 -7.62 4.90 5.41
N ILE A 15 -6.41 4.97 4.88
CA ILE A 15 -5.57 3.79 4.65
C ILE A 15 -5.16 3.15 5.97
N VAL A 16 -4.72 3.94 6.95
CA VAL A 16 -4.34 3.44 8.27
C VAL A 16 -5.51 2.74 8.94
N ARG A 17 -6.69 3.35 8.90
CA ARG A 17 -7.89 2.77 9.49
C ARG A 17 -8.24 1.44 8.84
N THR A 18 -8.25 1.39 7.51
CA THR A 18 -8.56 0.17 6.76
C THR A 18 -7.55 -0.93 7.07
N ALA A 19 -6.27 -0.59 7.07
CA ALA A 19 -5.20 -1.53 7.37
C ALA A 19 -5.35 -2.15 8.77
N GLU A 20 -5.65 -1.33 9.75
CA GLU A 20 -5.87 -1.84 11.10
C GLU A 20 -7.10 -2.74 11.17
N CYS A 21 -8.21 -2.32 10.60
CA CYS A 21 -9.44 -3.11 10.60
C CYS A 21 -9.25 -4.48 9.97
N LEU A 22 -8.40 -4.59 8.98
CA LEU A 22 -8.17 -5.83 8.24
C LEU A 22 -6.97 -6.65 8.73
N GLY A 23 -6.32 -6.20 9.79
CA GLY A 23 -5.25 -6.98 10.41
C GLY A 23 -3.90 -6.92 9.71
N ILE A 24 -3.64 -5.84 8.97
CA ILE A 24 -2.34 -5.61 8.33
C ILE A 24 -1.30 -5.31 9.41
N ASN A 25 -0.09 -5.84 9.25
CA ASN A 25 0.94 -5.79 10.27
C ASN A 25 1.64 -4.44 10.42
N GLY A 26 1.67 -3.64 9.37
CA GLY A 26 2.34 -2.35 9.44
C GLY A 26 2.26 -1.59 8.13
N ILE A 27 2.61 -0.31 8.18
CA ILE A 27 2.62 0.58 7.04
C ILE A 27 3.98 1.22 6.93
N ILE A 28 4.53 1.25 5.72
CA ILE A 28 5.81 1.90 5.44
C ILE A 28 5.55 3.09 4.53
N ILE A 29 6.06 4.25 4.91
CA ILE A 29 5.94 5.47 4.11
C ILE A 29 7.30 6.11 3.90
N SER A 30 7.45 6.80 2.77
CA SER A 30 8.65 7.58 2.49
C SER A 30 8.57 8.92 3.23
N LYS A 31 9.68 9.37 3.78
CA LYS A 31 9.79 10.69 4.39
C LYS A 31 9.69 11.81 3.36
N SER A 32 10.21 11.58 2.15
CA SER A 32 10.21 12.59 1.09
C SER A 32 8.90 12.58 0.32
N GLY A 33 8.34 13.77 0.04
CA GLY A 33 7.12 13.91 -0.75
C GLY A 33 5.84 13.51 -0.04
N SER A 34 5.88 13.29 1.26
CA SER A 34 4.70 12.98 2.08
C SER A 34 4.51 14.01 3.17
N SER A 35 3.26 14.28 3.53
CA SER A 35 2.98 15.02 4.76
C SER A 35 3.44 14.18 5.95
N PRO A 36 3.97 14.81 7.02
CA PRO A 36 4.34 14.07 8.21
C PRO A 36 3.12 13.36 8.80
N ILE A 37 3.29 12.09 9.15
CA ILE A 37 2.34 11.40 10.00
C ILE A 37 2.87 11.49 11.42
N ASN A 38 2.13 12.12 12.30
CA ASN A 38 2.47 12.24 13.70
C ASN A 38 1.34 11.67 14.56
N GLY A 39 1.55 11.63 15.86
CA GLY A 39 0.56 11.12 16.79
C GLY A 39 -0.78 11.85 16.72
N GLU A 40 -0.76 13.14 16.46
CA GLU A 40 -1.99 13.93 16.31
C GLU A 40 -2.76 13.57 15.05
N THR A 41 -2.07 13.43 13.92
CA THR A 41 -2.70 13.02 12.66
C THR A 41 -3.39 11.68 12.82
N ILE A 42 -2.74 10.73 13.46
CA ILE A 42 -3.31 9.40 13.70
C ILE A 42 -4.47 9.48 14.68
N LYS A 43 -4.31 10.20 15.79
CA LYS A 43 -5.34 10.33 16.82
C LYS A 43 -6.59 11.07 16.33
N SER A 44 -6.43 12.09 15.48
CA SER A 44 -7.55 12.85 14.97
C SER A 44 -8.39 12.10 13.94
N SER A 45 -7.92 10.99 13.43
CA SER A 45 -8.69 10.21 12.47
C SER A 45 -9.73 9.36 13.18
N SER A 46 -10.97 9.85 13.15
CA SER A 46 -12.19 9.20 13.66
C SER A 46 -12.20 8.88 15.16
N GLY A 47 -11.34 9.53 15.96
CA GLY A 47 -11.30 9.31 17.41
C GLY A 47 -10.77 7.94 17.84
N ALA A 48 -10.27 7.14 16.92
CA ALA A 48 -9.70 5.83 17.23
C ALA A 48 -8.19 5.93 17.41
N ILE A 49 -7.65 5.18 18.37
CA ILE A 49 -6.22 4.98 18.52
C ILE A 49 -5.86 3.78 17.65
N PHE A 50 -5.04 4.01 16.64
CA PHE A 50 -4.60 2.93 15.76
C PHE A 50 -3.39 2.22 16.36
N ASN A 51 -3.49 0.90 16.47
CA ASN A 51 -2.43 0.06 17.02
C ASN A 51 -1.55 -0.54 15.93
N ILE A 52 -1.53 0.06 14.76
CA ILE A 52 -0.70 -0.40 13.65
C ILE A 52 0.58 0.41 13.59
N PRO A 53 1.75 -0.24 13.54
CA PRO A 53 3.02 0.49 13.42
C PRO A 53 3.15 1.17 12.06
N ILE A 54 3.64 2.39 12.06
CA ILE A 54 3.93 3.16 10.87
C ILE A 54 5.43 3.46 10.85
N PHE A 55 6.10 2.99 9.81
CA PHE A 55 7.54 3.15 9.64
C PHE A 55 7.83 4.19 8.57
N LYS A 56 8.64 5.18 8.92
CA LYS A 56 9.12 6.19 7.96
C LYS A 56 10.51 5.81 7.48
N VAL A 57 10.69 5.75 6.18
CA VAL A 57 11.96 5.42 5.56
C VAL A 57 12.40 6.55 4.62
N ASP A 58 13.69 6.71 4.42
CA ASP A 58 14.20 7.72 3.48
C ASP A 58 13.93 7.31 2.03
N HIS A 59 14.13 6.03 1.72
CA HIS A 59 13.93 5.48 0.39
C HIS A 59 13.15 4.18 0.45
N ILE A 60 12.06 4.11 -0.29
CA ILE A 60 11.21 2.91 -0.36
C ILE A 60 12.01 1.70 -0.86
N LYS A 61 12.94 1.90 -1.78
CA LYS A 61 13.79 0.80 -2.28
C LYS A 61 14.54 0.07 -1.18
N ASP A 62 15.05 0.82 -0.20
CA ASP A 62 15.78 0.21 0.92
C ASP A 62 14.87 -0.69 1.74
N ALA A 63 13.63 -0.23 1.97
CA ALA A 63 12.63 -1.04 2.65
C ALA A 63 12.30 -2.30 1.84
N ILE A 64 12.17 -2.18 0.52
CA ILE A 64 11.87 -3.33 -0.35
C ILE A 64 13.00 -4.35 -0.29
N PHE A 65 14.26 -3.93 -0.36
CA PHE A 65 15.39 -4.85 -0.23
C PHE A 65 15.39 -5.57 1.10
N LEU A 66 15.09 -4.86 2.19
CA LEU A 66 15.02 -5.47 3.51
C LEU A 66 13.87 -6.48 3.60
N LEU A 67 12.71 -6.15 3.07
CA LEU A 67 11.57 -7.06 3.04
C LEU A 67 11.89 -8.33 2.24
N LYS A 68 12.49 -8.18 1.08
CA LYS A 68 12.89 -9.32 0.23
C LYS A 68 13.93 -10.20 0.92
N ALA A 69 14.86 -9.59 1.64
CA ALA A 69 15.86 -10.33 2.42
C ALA A 69 15.20 -11.19 3.53
N ASN A 70 14.01 -10.81 3.96
CA ASN A 70 13.22 -11.56 4.94
C ASN A 70 12.14 -12.44 4.30
N GLU A 71 12.30 -12.74 3.02
CA GLU A 71 11.40 -13.62 2.26
C GLU A 71 9.96 -13.12 2.17
N ILE A 72 9.78 -11.80 2.20
CA ILE A 72 8.48 -11.17 2.00
C ILE A 72 8.32 -10.84 0.53
N LYS A 73 7.23 -11.31 -0.07
CA LYS A 73 6.93 -11.01 -1.46
C LYS A 73 6.49 -9.57 -1.64
N ILE A 74 6.92 -8.98 -2.74
CA ILE A 74 6.56 -7.61 -3.10
C ILE A 74 5.57 -7.65 -4.24
N VAL A 75 4.36 -7.19 -3.97
CA VAL A 75 3.29 -7.08 -4.96
C VAL A 75 3.00 -5.61 -5.18
N SER A 76 3.22 -5.14 -6.39
CA SER A 76 2.91 -3.75 -6.77
C SER A 76 1.56 -3.66 -7.43
N ALA A 77 0.76 -2.69 -7.00
CA ALA A 77 -0.53 -2.39 -7.57
C ALA A 77 -0.36 -1.37 -8.70
N ASP A 78 -0.54 -1.81 -9.93
CA ASP A 78 -0.35 -0.94 -11.09
C ASP A 78 -1.31 -1.36 -12.20
N GLU A 79 -1.87 -0.37 -12.91
CA GLU A 79 -2.80 -0.61 -14.03
C GLU A 79 -2.18 -1.41 -15.16
N LYS A 80 -0.85 -1.41 -15.27
CA LYS A 80 -0.10 -2.16 -16.26
C LYS A 80 0.19 -3.59 -15.84
N GLY A 81 -0.37 -4.03 -14.72
CA GLY A 81 -0.19 -5.39 -14.23
C GLY A 81 -0.70 -6.43 -15.22
N GLU A 82 0.02 -7.55 -15.30
CA GLU A 82 -0.35 -8.63 -16.20
C GLU A 82 -1.47 -9.51 -15.66
N ASN A 83 -1.61 -9.55 -14.35
CA ASN A 83 -2.61 -10.37 -13.68
C ASN A 83 -3.65 -9.52 -12.97
N SER A 84 -4.89 -9.97 -13.07
CA SER A 84 -5.98 -9.38 -12.29
C SER A 84 -5.85 -9.77 -10.82
N ILE A 85 -6.21 -8.84 -9.93
CA ILE A 85 -6.26 -9.12 -8.50
C ILE A 85 -7.20 -10.29 -8.17
N TYR A 86 -8.23 -10.48 -8.99
CA TYR A 86 -9.22 -11.54 -8.76
C TYR A 86 -8.70 -12.92 -9.10
N ASP A 87 -7.65 -13.01 -9.92
CA ASP A 87 -7.02 -14.27 -10.30
C ASP A 87 -5.74 -14.55 -9.53
N TYR A 88 -5.32 -13.62 -8.68
CA TYR A 88 -4.08 -13.73 -7.93
C TYR A 88 -4.34 -14.19 -6.51
N LYS A 89 -3.62 -15.21 -6.08
CA LYS A 89 -3.65 -15.66 -4.69
C LYS A 89 -2.46 -15.06 -3.94
N PHE A 90 -2.76 -14.23 -2.96
CA PHE A 90 -1.74 -13.60 -2.13
C PHE A 90 -1.08 -14.62 -1.21
N ASP A 91 0.23 -14.50 -1.08
CA ASP A 91 0.96 -15.17 -0.03
C ASP A 91 0.75 -14.40 1.27
N ARG A 92 0.71 -15.11 2.38
CA ARG A 92 0.56 -14.49 3.69
C ARG A 92 1.66 -13.48 3.99
N LYS A 93 2.90 -13.78 3.57
CA LYS A 93 4.04 -12.87 3.72
C LYS A 93 4.17 -12.01 2.47
N THR A 94 3.33 -10.99 2.38
CA THR A 94 3.30 -10.07 1.25
C THR A 94 3.29 -8.64 1.72
N SER A 95 4.06 -7.80 1.05
CA SER A 95 3.98 -6.35 1.16
C SER A 95 3.41 -5.81 -0.14
N ILE A 96 2.37 -4.99 -0.02
CA ILE A 96 1.73 -4.37 -1.17
C ILE A 96 2.26 -2.96 -1.34
N VAL A 97 2.73 -2.65 -2.55
CA VAL A 97 3.20 -1.32 -2.92
C VAL A 97 2.10 -0.59 -3.67
N MET A 98 1.71 0.55 -3.14
CA MET A 98 0.74 1.44 -3.78
C MET A 98 1.45 2.67 -4.32
N GLY A 99 1.06 3.10 -5.51
CA GLY A 99 1.61 4.31 -6.10
C GLY A 99 0.98 5.57 -5.53
N SER A 100 1.66 6.69 -5.73
CA SER A 100 1.08 8.00 -5.42
C SER A 100 0.03 8.37 -6.46
N GLU A 101 -0.93 9.17 -6.01
CA GLU A 101 -1.97 9.66 -6.90
C GLU A 101 -1.38 10.47 -8.04
N GLY A 102 -1.75 10.15 -9.27
CA GLY A 102 -1.31 10.81 -10.49
C GLY A 102 0.04 10.37 -11.04
N LYS A 103 0.95 9.85 -10.23
CA LYS A 103 2.29 9.43 -10.66
C LYS A 103 2.48 7.92 -10.75
N GLY A 104 1.71 7.19 -10.00
CA GLY A 104 1.86 5.73 -9.95
C GLY A 104 3.17 5.29 -9.29
N ILE A 105 3.60 4.10 -9.61
CA ILE A 105 4.82 3.49 -9.09
C ILE A 105 5.95 3.66 -10.10
N SER A 106 7.15 4.02 -9.61
CA SER A 106 8.30 4.18 -10.49
C SER A 106 8.72 2.86 -11.13
N LYS A 107 9.34 2.95 -12.31
CA LYS A 107 9.83 1.76 -13.01
C LYS A 107 10.84 0.97 -12.18
N SER A 108 11.67 1.66 -11.42
CA SER A 108 12.67 1.00 -10.59
C SER A 108 12.05 0.17 -9.46
N ILE A 109 10.95 0.63 -8.90
CA ILE A 109 10.22 -0.14 -7.88
C ILE A 109 9.46 -1.29 -8.54
N LEU A 110 8.83 -1.06 -9.68
CA LEU A 110 8.15 -2.12 -10.42
C LEU A 110 9.11 -3.25 -10.77
N SER A 111 10.34 -2.93 -11.14
CA SER A 111 11.35 -3.95 -11.47
C SER A 111 11.78 -4.80 -10.27
N LEU A 112 11.60 -4.30 -9.05
CA LEU A 112 11.89 -5.05 -7.83
C LEU A 112 10.71 -5.90 -7.36
N SER A 113 9.55 -5.73 -7.98
CA SER A 113 8.33 -6.42 -7.57
C SER A 113 8.34 -7.87 -8.04
N ASP A 114 7.87 -8.76 -7.19
CA ASP A 114 7.69 -10.16 -7.57
C ASP A 114 6.50 -10.32 -8.51
N ASN A 115 5.45 -9.54 -8.28
CA ASN A 115 4.28 -9.52 -9.14
C ASN A 115 3.75 -8.09 -9.26
N ILE A 116 3.18 -7.79 -10.42
CA ILE A 116 2.49 -6.54 -10.68
C ILE A 116 1.04 -6.90 -10.98
N ILE A 117 0.14 -6.42 -10.14
CA ILE A 117 -1.26 -6.84 -10.13
C ILE A 117 -2.15 -5.63 -10.41
N MET A 118 -3.19 -5.81 -11.18
CA MET A 118 -4.12 -4.74 -11.49
C MET A 118 -5.54 -5.05 -11.04
N ILE A 119 -6.32 -4.01 -10.82
CA ILE A 119 -7.75 -4.12 -10.63
C ILE A 119 -8.39 -3.88 -12.00
N PRO A 120 -9.13 -4.84 -12.56
CA PRO A 120 -9.75 -4.64 -13.88
C PRO A 120 -10.75 -3.49 -13.85
N MET A 121 -10.56 -2.51 -14.72
CA MET A 121 -11.49 -1.40 -14.88
C MET A 121 -12.49 -1.74 -15.98
N LYS A 122 -13.77 -1.74 -15.63
CA LYS A 122 -14.85 -2.09 -16.56
C LYS A 122 -15.60 -0.86 -17.09
N GLY A 123 -15.34 0.29 -16.50
CA GLY A 123 -15.95 1.55 -16.89
C GLY A 123 -15.04 2.38 -17.79
N LYS A 124 -15.40 3.64 -17.96
CA LYS A 124 -14.63 4.59 -18.77
C LYS A 124 -13.59 5.37 -17.99
N VAL A 125 -13.70 5.42 -16.67
CA VAL A 125 -12.72 6.07 -15.80
C VAL A 125 -11.53 5.14 -15.67
N GLU A 126 -10.33 5.69 -15.83
CA GLU A 126 -9.10 4.89 -15.95
C GLU A 126 -8.55 4.35 -14.63
N SER A 127 -8.86 5.00 -13.51
CA SER A 127 -8.31 4.58 -12.23
C SER A 127 -9.27 4.84 -11.08
N LEU A 128 -9.10 4.05 -10.01
CA LEU A 128 -9.81 4.24 -8.75
C LEU A 128 -9.07 5.26 -7.88
N ASN A 129 -9.81 5.84 -6.95
CA ASN A 129 -9.19 6.59 -5.85
C ASN A 129 -8.19 5.68 -5.12
N VAL A 130 -7.05 6.23 -4.74
CA VAL A 130 -5.96 5.43 -4.16
C VAL A 130 -6.35 4.74 -2.84
N SER A 131 -7.14 5.40 -2.00
CA SER A 131 -7.57 4.77 -0.74
C SER A 131 -8.54 3.62 -0.97
N VAL A 132 -9.40 3.74 -1.98
CA VAL A 132 -10.32 2.67 -2.38
C VAL A 132 -9.55 1.50 -2.99
N ALA A 133 -8.63 1.78 -3.90
CA ALA A 133 -7.78 0.73 -4.48
C ALA A 133 -6.97 0.01 -3.40
N THR A 134 -6.42 0.75 -2.46
CA THR A 134 -5.69 0.18 -1.33
C THR A 134 -6.58 -0.75 -0.51
N GLY A 135 -7.80 -0.34 -0.22
CA GLY A 135 -8.76 -1.17 0.51
C GLY A 135 -9.05 -2.49 -0.21
N ILE A 136 -9.19 -2.46 -1.53
CA ILE A 136 -9.43 -3.67 -2.32
C ILE A 136 -8.22 -4.62 -2.23
N PHE A 137 -7.00 -4.10 -2.41
CA PHE A 137 -5.79 -4.92 -2.29
C PHE A 137 -5.63 -5.50 -0.89
N ILE A 138 -5.81 -4.68 0.13
CA ILE A 138 -5.67 -5.13 1.52
C ILE A 138 -6.72 -6.18 1.85
N SER A 139 -7.95 -6.05 1.39
CA SER A 139 -9.00 -7.01 1.66
C SER A 139 -8.70 -8.38 1.05
N GLU A 140 -8.10 -8.41 -0.13
CA GLU A 140 -7.69 -9.66 -0.75
C GLU A 140 -6.52 -10.32 0.01
N LEU A 141 -5.54 -9.53 0.44
CA LEU A 141 -4.45 -10.04 1.27
C LEU A 141 -4.98 -10.56 2.61
N ALA A 142 -5.92 -9.86 3.22
CA ALA A 142 -6.45 -10.20 4.53
C ALA A 142 -7.11 -11.59 4.58
N LYS A 143 -7.55 -12.11 3.45
CA LYS A 143 -8.08 -13.49 3.37
C LYS A 143 -7.04 -14.54 3.77
N GLU A 144 -5.78 -14.22 3.64
CA GLU A 144 -4.68 -15.15 3.92
C GLU A 144 -4.06 -14.97 5.31
N LEU A 145 -4.52 -13.98 6.07
CA LEU A 145 -3.96 -13.67 7.39
C LEU A 145 -4.59 -14.47 8.54
#